data_4cd9ee0169c85f230005081c3221fc13
#
_entry.id   4cd9ee0169c85f230005081c3221fc13
#
_cell.length_a   1.000
_cell.length_b   1.000
_cell.length_c   1.000
_cell.angle_alpha   90.00
_cell.angle_beta   90.00
_cell.angle_gamma   90.00
#
_symmetry.space_group_name_H-M   'P 1'
#
loop_
_entity.id
_entity.type
_entity.pdbx_description
1 polymer ?
#
loop_
_entity_poly.entity_id
_entity_poly.type
_entity_poly.pdbx_seq_one_letter_code
_entity_poly.pdbx_strand_id
1 'polypeptide(L)'
;MRRALLVSAAALLLAAPQAAQAASVTTMVAGKERVLRSAKPVKLADTRRVRVGSRRCAVSGRTPLGVLAATSLAIRLRDYGSCGSRPADAASLFVTRIAGDRNRGQDGWVYKIGRKVSSAGAGDRSGRRLRAGDRLLWFFCRTTRAGGCQRTLEATPDRTAAAPGETVRVTVRGYDDQGRGVAVPGATVTLGTATATTDAAGVAQVTVPAAGRLALGATRSGMVAAFPREVRAG
;
A
#
# COMPACT_ATOMS: atom_id res chain seq x y z
N MET A 1 23.28 72.69 4.65
CA MET A 1 23.59 71.27 4.97
C MET A 1 22.30 70.61 5.47
N ARG A 2 21.63 69.86 4.61
CA ARG A 2 20.36 69.14 4.94
C ARG A 2 20.72 67.65 5.11
N ARG A 3 20.56 67.12 6.31
CA ARG A 3 20.75 65.69 6.62
C ARG A 3 19.44 64.96 6.29
N ALA A 4 19.52 64.01 5.37
CA ALA A 4 18.42 63.06 5.08
C ALA A 4 18.52 61.90 6.04
N LEU A 5 17.43 61.64 6.78
CA LEU A 5 17.22 60.47 7.63
C LEU A 5 16.64 59.33 6.80
N LEU A 6 17.41 58.26 6.60
CA LEU A 6 16.93 57.01 6.01
C LEU A 6 16.24 56.21 7.12
N VAL A 7 14.92 55.98 6.98
CA VAL A 7 14.17 55.10 7.82
C VAL A 7 14.15 53.72 7.14
N SER A 8 14.87 52.76 7.72
CA SER A 8 14.84 51.36 7.31
C SER A 8 13.62 50.67 7.90
N ALA A 9 12.67 50.32 7.07
CA ALA A 9 11.53 49.49 7.44
C ALA A 9 11.95 48.01 7.46
N ALA A 10 12.06 47.41 8.64
CA ALA A 10 12.27 45.97 8.80
C ALA A 10 10.93 45.23 8.59
N ALA A 11 10.80 44.48 7.51
CA ALA A 11 9.65 43.61 7.27
C ALA A 11 9.78 42.34 8.10
N LEU A 12 8.96 42.19 9.15
CA LEU A 12 8.79 40.94 9.89
C LEU A 12 8.04 39.93 8.99
N LEU A 13 8.75 38.94 8.47
CA LEU A 13 8.15 37.76 7.85
C LEU A 13 7.56 36.86 8.93
N LEU A 14 6.26 36.92 9.10
CA LEU A 14 5.48 35.98 9.94
C LEU A 14 5.49 34.62 9.24
N ALA A 15 6.35 33.69 9.70
CA ALA A 15 6.30 32.30 9.28
C ALA A 15 5.02 31.66 9.82
N ALA A 16 4.05 31.39 8.93
CA ALA A 16 2.86 30.66 9.28
C ALA A 16 3.25 29.23 9.75
N PRO A 17 2.69 28.73 10.87
CA PRO A 17 2.97 27.38 11.34
C PRO A 17 2.49 26.38 10.29
N GLN A 18 3.40 25.60 9.71
CA GLN A 18 3.05 24.47 8.86
C GLN A 18 2.36 23.42 9.73
N ALA A 19 1.06 23.21 9.51
CA ALA A 19 0.32 22.14 10.17
C ALA A 19 1.04 20.81 9.88
N ALA A 20 1.57 20.17 10.91
CA ALA A 20 2.24 18.89 10.82
C ALA A 20 1.24 17.87 10.23
N GLN A 21 1.48 17.43 8.99
CA GLN A 21 0.64 16.42 8.37
C GLN A 21 0.72 15.13 9.17
N ALA A 22 -0.44 14.63 9.62
CA ALA A 22 -0.50 13.39 10.37
C ALA A 22 0.14 12.25 9.59
N ALA A 23 1.09 11.55 10.22
CA ALA A 23 1.80 10.44 9.60
C ALA A 23 0.82 9.39 9.06
N SER A 24 0.93 9.02 7.79
CA SER A 24 0.03 8.07 7.14
C SER A 24 0.80 7.01 6.35
N VAL A 25 0.14 5.87 6.16
CA VAL A 25 0.60 4.73 5.35
C VAL A 25 -0.40 4.52 4.23
N THR A 26 0.07 4.37 3.00
CA THR A 26 -0.83 4.01 1.90
C THR A 26 -1.10 2.52 1.92
N THR A 27 -2.36 2.14 2.05
CA THR A 27 -2.77 0.73 2.22
C THR A 27 -3.71 0.29 1.11
N MET A 28 -3.38 -0.86 0.50
CA MET A 28 -4.21 -1.57 -0.46
C MET A 28 -4.59 -2.94 0.10
N VAL A 29 -5.81 -3.41 -0.20
CA VAL A 29 -6.27 -4.75 0.19
C VAL A 29 -6.79 -5.47 -1.06
N ALA A 30 -6.07 -6.51 -1.48
CA ALA A 30 -6.42 -7.34 -2.62
C ALA A 30 -7.03 -8.67 -2.13
N GLY A 31 -8.27 -8.93 -2.48
CA GLY A 31 -8.99 -10.16 -2.17
C GLY A 31 -8.68 -11.27 -3.17
N LYS A 32 -9.49 -12.33 -3.11
CA LYS A 32 -9.36 -13.51 -3.98
C LYS A 32 -9.51 -13.16 -5.45
N GLU A 33 -10.50 -12.37 -5.79
CA GLU A 33 -10.89 -12.11 -7.19
C GLU A 33 -10.76 -10.62 -7.55
N ARG A 34 -10.72 -9.74 -6.56
CA ARG A 34 -10.76 -8.29 -6.78
C ARG A 34 -10.02 -7.52 -5.71
N VAL A 35 -9.70 -6.28 -6.01
CA VAL A 35 -9.24 -5.31 -5.01
C VAL A 35 -10.42 -4.92 -4.13
N LEU A 36 -10.36 -5.26 -2.84
CA LEU A 36 -11.39 -4.94 -1.84
C LEU A 36 -11.29 -3.48 -1.36
N ARG A 37 -10.08 -2.93 -1.38
CA ARG A 37 -9.79 -1.55 -1.07
C ARG A 37 -8.65 -1.06 -1.94
N SER A 38 -8.91 -0.07 -2.78
CA SER A 38 -7.87 0.61 -3.54
C SER A 38 -6.84 1.27 -2.62
N ALA A 39 -5.64 1.54 -3.13
CA ALA A 39 -4.59 2.19 -2.37
C ALA A 39 -5.02 3.58 -1.90
N LYS A 40 -5.18 3.73 -0.59
CA LYS A 40 -5.58 4.99 0.05
C LYS A 40 -4.77 5.20 1.33
N PRO A 41 -4.50 6.44 1.73
CA PRO A 41 -3.81 6.72 2.98
C PRO A 41 -4.66 6.27 4.19
N VAL A 42 -3.97 5.79 5.22
CA VAL A 42 -4.51 5.48 6.54
C VAL A 42 -3.63 6.18 7.57
N LYS A 43 -4.22 7.01 8.42
CA LYS A 43 -3.49 7.70 9.48
C LYS A 43 -2.94 6.69 10.49
N LEU A 44 -1.67 6.82 10.83
CA LEU A 44 -1.05 6.08 11.92
C LEU A 44 -1.58 6.58 13.26
N ALA A 45 -1.69 5.69 14.22
CA ALA A 45 -2.11 5.98 15.59
C ALA A 45 -1.24 5.20 16.56
N ASP A 46 -1.25 5.57 17.83
CA ASP A 46 -0.49 4.84 18.84
C ASP A 46 -1.18 3.53 19.19
N THR A 47 -2.48 3.58 19.40
CA THR A 47 -3.30 2.43 19.77
C THR A 47 -4.65 2.43 19.05
N ARG A 48 -5.10 1.24 18.68
CA ARG A 48 -6.44 0.96 18.16
C ARG A 48 -7.07 -0.18 18.94
N ARG A 49 -8.39 -0.27 18.89
CA ARG A 49 -9.15 -1.37 19.46
C ARG A 49 -9.69 -2.27 18.35
N VAL A 50 -9.47 -3.57 18.47
CA VAL A 50 -10.03 -4.59 17.58
C VAL A 50 -10.91 -5.55 18.35
N ARG A 51 -11.93 -6.10 17.68
CA ARG A 51 -12.82 -7.10 18.27
C ARG A 51 -12.34 -8.51 17.93
N VAL A 52 -12.24 -9.36 18.96
CA VAL A 52 -11.87 -10.78 18.84
C VAL A 52 -12.89 -11.60 19.62
N GLY A 53 -13.85 -12.19 18.94
CA GLY A 53 -15.03 -12.77 19.59
C GLY A 53 -15.80 -11.70 20.38
N SER A 54 -16.01 -11.93 21.67
CA SER A 54 -16.65 -10.97 22.61
C SER A 54 -15.68 -9.93 23.16
N ARG A 55 -14.36 -10.17 23.06
CA ARG A 55 -13.33 -9.30 23.66
C ARG A 55 -12.95 -8.13 22.77
N ARG A 56 -12.45 -7.05 23.40
CA ARG A 56 -11.79 -5.91 22.73
C ARG A 56 -10.31 -5.89 23.10
N CYS A 57 -9.44 -6.03 22.11
CA CYS A 57 -8.00 -6.08 22.28
C CYS A 57 -7.35 -4.79 21.75
N ALA A 58 -6.33 -4.32 22.45
CA ALA A 58 -5.53 -3.18 21.97
C ALA A 58 -4.51 -3.66 20.94
N VAL A 59 -4.30 -2.88 19.88
CA VAL A 59 -3.31 -3.12 18.83
C VAL A 59 -2.58 -1.82 18.56
N SER A 60 -1.26 -1.86 18.36
CA SER A 60 -0.56 -0.66 17.93
C SER A 60 -1.00 -0.24 16.53
N GLY A 61 -1.39 1.01 16.38
CA GLY A 61 -1.78 1.58 15.08
C GLY A 61 -0.61 1.74 14.09
N ARG A 62 0.61 1.35 14.51
CA ARG A 62 1.82 1.30 13.67
C ARG A 62 2.18 -0.14 13.26
N THR A 63 1.29 -1.10 13.48
CA THR A 63 1.42 -2.47 12.98
C THR A 63 0.51 -2.68 11.77
N PRO A 64 0.81 -3.66 10.89
CA PRO A 64 -0.07 -3.99 9.76
C PRO A 64 -1.52 -4.27 10.16
N LEU A 65 -1.73 -4.97 11.28
CA LEU A 65 -3.07 -5.23 11.81
C LEU A 65 -3.76 -3.94 12.30
N GLY A 66 -3.03 -3.05 12.98
CA GLY A 66 -3.58 -1.78 13.43
C GLY A 66 -3.98 -0.85 12.28
N VAL A 67 -3.20 -0.86 11.18
CA VAL A 67 -3.54 -0.12 9.96
C VAL A 67 -4.74 -0.77 9.26
N LEU A 68 -4.79 -2.11 9.16
CA LEU A 68 -5.94 -2.82 8.59
C LEU A 68 -7.23 -2.52 9.39
N ALA A 69 -7.16 -2.52 10.70
CA ALA A 69 -8.29 -2.21 11.59
C ALA A 69 -8.82 -0.78 11.45
N ALA A 70 -8.02 0.13 10.86
CA ALA A 70 -8.43 1.51 10.55
C ALA A 70 -9.10 1.64 9.18
N THR A 71 -9.15 0.57 8.40
CA THR A 71 -9.93 0.54 7.15
C THR A 71 -11.40 0.28 7.49
N SER A 72 -12.30 0.62 6.55
CA SER A 72 -13.73 0.32 6.70
C SER A 72 -14.08 -1.15 6.43
N LEU A 73 -13.08 -2.00 6.18
CA LEU A 73 -13.31 -3.42 5.87
C LEU A 73 -13.66 -4.21 7.12
N ALA A 74 -14.68 -5.07 7.01
CA ALA A 74 -14.99 -6.03 8.05
C ALA A 74 -13.87 -7.06 8.17
N ILE A 75 -13.28 -7.20 9.36
CA ILE A 75 -12.22 -8.17 9.64
C ILE A 75 -12.68 -9.18 10.70
N ARG A 76 -12.18 -10.41 10.61
CA ARG A 76 -12.31 -11.42 11.66
C ARG A 76 -10.92 -11.87 12.09
N LEU A 77 -10.75 -11.95 13.38
CA LEU A 77 -9.50 -12.31 14.02
C LEU A 77 -9.67 -13.57 14.86
N ARG A 78 -8.61 -14.36 14.97
CA ARG A 78 -8.43 -15.40 15.96
C ARG A 78 -7.26 -15.01 16.85
N ASP A 79 -7.38 -15.27 18.14
CA ASP A 79 -6.34 -15.07 19.12
C ASP A 79 -5.78 -16.42 19.53
N TYR A 80 -4.49 -16.62 19.34
CA TYR A 80 -3.76 -17.81 19.77
C TYR A 80 -3.02 -17.60 21.09
N GLY A 81 -3.28 -16.48 21.76
CA GLY A 81 -2.74 -16.13 23.06
C GLY A 81 -3.81 -15.51 23.95
N SER A 82 -3.47 -14.42 24.59
CA SER A 82 -4.36 -13.71 25.53
C SER A 82 -4.28 -12.20 25.28
N CYS A 83 -4.80 -11.75 24.12
CA CYS A 83 -4.84 -10.33 23.83
C CYS A 83 -5.70 -9.57 24.84
N GLY A 84 -5.26 -8.38 25.23
CA GLY A 84 -5.88 -7.56 26.26
C GLY A 84 -5.80 -6.08 26.00
N SER A 85 -5.62 -5.31 27.05
CA SER A 85 -5.56 -3.84 27.00
C SER A 85 -4.20 -3.29 26.50
N ARG A 86 -3.15 -4.12 26.48
CA ARG A 86 -1.80 -3.71 26.06
C ARG A 86 -1.58 -4.07 24.59
N PRO A 87 -1.10 -3.13 23.74
CA PRO A 87 -0.78 -3.43 22.34
C PRO A 87 0.30 -4.50 22.13
N ALA A 88 1.12 -4.79 23.16
CA ALA A 88 2.13 -5.86 23.11
C ALA A 88 1.49 -7.25 23.02
N ASP A 89 0.30 -7.42 23.57
CA ASP A 89 -0.41 -8.70 23.63
C ASP A 89 -1.04 -9.08 22.25
N ALA A 90 -0.95 -8.19 21.25
CA ALA A 90 -1.55 -8.38 19.94
C ALA A 90 -0.71 -9.24 18.98
N ALA A 91 0.48 -9.70 19.37
CA ALA A 91 1.36 -10.52 18.53
C ALA A 91 0.70 -11.87 18.15
N SER A 92 -0.16 -12.41 19.02
CA SER A 92 -0.89 -13.67 18.82
C SER A 92 -2.14 -13.54 17.94
N LEU A 93 -2.50 -12.31 17.53
CA LEU A 93 -3.68 -12.07 16.70
C LEU A 93 -3.45 -12.47 15.25
N PHE A 94 -4.33 -13.29 14.73
CA PHE A 94 -4.28 -13.79 13.37
C PHE A 94 -5.52 -13.36 12.57
N VAL A 95 -5.32 -12.84 11.34
CA VAL A 95 -6.41 -12.45 10.45
C VAL A 95 -6.97 -13.70 9.77
N THR A 96 -8.24 -14.04 10.04
CA THR A 96 -8.91 -15.22 9.46
C THR A 96 -9.84 -14.87 8.32
N ARG A 97 -10.27 -13.59 8.23
CA ARG A 97 -11.18 -13.12 7.18
C ARG A 97 -11.06 -11.60 7.01
N ILE A 98 -11.06 -11.13 5.77
CA ILE A 98 -11.28 -9.72 5.42
C ILE A 98 -12.43 -9.67 4.43
N ALA A 99 -13.44 -8.84 4.69
CA ALA A 99 -14.72 -8.80 3.95
C ALA A 99 -15.33 -10.20 3.80
N GLY A 100 -15.53 -10.69 2.56
CA GLY A 100 -16.05 -12.02 2.25
C GLY A 100 -15.00 -13.14 2.25
N ASP A 101 -13.71 -12.80 2.10
CA ASP A 101 -12.64 -13.77 1.85
C ASP A 101 -12.09 -14.36 3.15
N ARG A 102 -12.32 -15.65 3.35
CA ARG A 102 -11.89 -16.43 4.53
C ARG A 102 -10.70 -17.32 4.17
N ASN A 103 -9.76 -17.46 5.11
CA ASN A 103 -8.68 -18.45 5.02
C ASN A 103 -9.26 -19.88 4.87
N ARG A 104 -8.61 -20.69 4.02
CA ARG A 104 -8.99 -22.08 3.79
C ARG A 104 -7.76 -22.92 3.46
N GLY A 105 -7.53 -23.99 4.23
CA GLY A 105 -6.33 -24.81 4.07
C GLY A 105 -5.06 -23.97 4.26
N GLN A 106 -4.20 -23.97 3.27
CA GLN A 106 -2.96 -23.18 3.26
C GLN A 106 -3.17 -21.76 2.70
N ASP A 107 -4.34 -21.47 2.11
CA ASP A 107 -4.66 -20.16 1.57
C ASP A 107 -5.14 -19.21 2.66
N GLY A 108 -4.68 -17.97 2.61
CA GLY A 108 -5.06 -17.02 3.64
C GLY A 108 -4.50 -15.62 3.47
N TRP A 109 -4.79 -14.78 4.45
CA TRP A 109 -4.39 -13.39 4.44
C TRP A 109 -2.95 -13.22 4.88
N VAL A 110 -2.17 -12.57 4.03
CA VAL A 110 -0.78 -12.18 4.30
C VAL A 110 -0.58 -10.70 3.95
N TYR A 111 0.55 -10.13 4.36
CA TYR A 111 0.87 -8.74 4.05
C TYR A 111 2.31 -8.57 3.60
N LYS A 112 2.56 -7.52 2.80
CA LYS A 112 3.88 -7.03 2.39
C LYS A 112 4.05 -5.57 2.81
N ILE A 113 5.25 -5.24 3.29
CA ILE A 113 5.73 -3.87 3.41
C ILE A 113 6.86 -3.73 2.39
N GLY A 114 6.61 -3.05 1.28
CA GLY A 114 7.47 -3.12 0.10
C GLY A 114 7.28 -4.42 -0.67
N ARG A 115 8.35 -5.16 -0.98
CA ARG A 115 8.33 -6.32 -1.89
C ARG A 115 8.30 -7.68 -1.20
N LYS A 116 8.61 -7.75 0.10
CA LYS A 116 8.71 -9.01 0.86
C LYS A 116 7.49 -9.27 1.71
N VAL A 117 7.07 -10.54 1.80
CA VAL A 117 6.16 -10.98 2.84
C VAL A 117 6.88 -10.90 4.18
N SER A 118 6.21 -10.42 5.20
CA SER A 118 6.78 -10.35 6.53
C SER A 118 6.66 -11.71 7.22
N SER A 119 7.70 -12.12 7.94
CA SER A 119 7.66 -13.27 8.85
C SER A 119 7.05 -12.92 10.21
N ALA A 120 6.95 -11.64 10.55
CA ALA A 120 6.35 -11.21 11.81
C ALA A 120 4.83 -11.26 11.75
N GLY A 121 4.19 -11.55 12.88
CA GLY A 121 2.74 -11.46 13.03
C GLY A 121 2.21 -10.07 12.74
N ALA A 122 1.02 -9.97 12.18
CA ALA A 122 0.47 -8.69 11.74
C ALA A 122 0.22 -7.68 12.89
N GLY A 123 0.02 -8.17 14.11
CA GLY A 123 -0.12 -7.37 15.34
C GLY A 123 1.18 -7.24 16.13
N ASP A 124 2.25 -7.90 15.69
CA ASP A 124 3.51 -7.95 16.41
C ASP A 124 4.25 -6.62 16.33
N ARG A 125 4.66 -6.10 17.50
CA ARG A 125 5.43 -4.86 17.63
C ARG A 125 6.94 -5.08 17.46
N SER A 126 7.43 -6.30 17.58
CA SER A 126 8.84 -6.65 17.35
C SER A 126 9.17 -6.67 15.85
N GLY A 127 8.17 -6.84 14.98
CA GLY A 127 8.30 -6.69 13.55
C GLY A 127 8.54 -5.23 13.12
N ARG A 128 8.70 -5.02 11.81
CA ARG A 128 8.89 -3.68 11.26
C ARG A 128 7.67 -2.78 11.56
N ARG A 129 7.88 -1.75 12.35
CA ARG A 129 6.87 -0.72 12.59
C ARG A 129 6.69 0.15 11.34
N LEU A 130 5.43 0.38 10.98
CA LEU A 130 5.07 1.24 9.85
C LEU A 130 5.40 2.71 10.17
N ARG A 131 5.91 3.40 9.14
CA ARG A 131 6.29 4.82 9.17
C ARG A 131 5.47 5.59 8.14
N ALA A 132 5.47 6.92 8.24
CA ALA A 132 4.90 7.78 7.21
C ALA A 132 5.50 7.45 5.84
N GLY A 133 4.65 7.38 4.82
CA GLY A 133 5.04 7.07 3.44
C GLY A 133 5.19 5.58 3.13
N ASP A 134 5.17 4.68 4.13
CA ASP A 134 5.18 3.24 3.85
C ASP A 134 3.97 2.82 3.00
N ARG A 135 4.17 1.77 2.19
CA ARG A 135 3.14 1.12 1.39
C ARG A 135 2.86 -0.25 1.98
N LEU A 136 1.64 -0.48 2.42
CA LEU A 136 1.17 -1.72 3.01
C LEU A 136 0.19 -2.41 2.06
N LEU A 137 0.56 -3.58 1.58
CA LEU A 137 -0.30 -4.45 0.79
C LEU A 137 -0.78 -5.62 1.66
N TRP A 138 -2.08 -5.70 1.90
CA TRP A 138 -2.74 -6.93 2.33
C TRP A 138 -3.25 -7.65 1.11
N PHE A 139 -3.02 -8.96 1.03
CA PHE A 139 -3.57 -9.75 -0.07
C PHE A 139 -3.94 -11.17 0.37
N PHE A 140 -4.90 -11.73 -0.33
CA PHE A 140 -5.26 -13.13 -0.15
C PHE A 140 -4.22 -13.99 -0.87
N CYS A 141 -3.41 -14.70 -0.10
CA CYS A 141 -2.42 -15.64 -0.61
C CYS A 141 -3.14 -16.90 -1.10
N ARG A 142 -2.94 -17.24 -2.35
CA ARG A 142 -3.23 -18.57 -2.90
C ARG A 142 -1.91 -19.31 -2.98
N THR A 143 -1.78 -20.34 -2.18
CA THR A 143 -0.55 -21.13 -2.12
C THR A 143 -0.28 -21.79 -3.46
N THR A 144 0.90 -21.58 -4.00
CA THR A 144 1.32 -22.18 -5.28
C THR A 144 1.81 -23.60 -5.07
N ARG A 145 1.87 -24.40 -6.15
CA ARG A 145 2.47 -25.77 -6.10
C ARG A 145 3.93 -25.80 -5.65
N ALA A 146 4.67 -24.73 -5.93
CA ALA A 146 6.06 -24.58 -5.50
C ALA A 146 6.20 -24.08 -4.05
N GLY A 147 5.09 -23.93 -3.32
CA GLY A 147 5.04 -23.27 -2.03
C GLY A 147 5.04 -21.74 -2.16
N GLY A 148 4.66 -21.05 -1.07
CA GLY A 148 4.53 -19.60 -1.04
C GLY A 148 3.31 -19.07 -1.80
N CYS A 149 3.17 -17.76 -1.85
CA CYS A 149 2.04 -17.09 -2.46
C CYS A 149 2.23 -16.84 -3.96
N GLN A 150 1.13 -16.61 -4.68
CA GLN A 150 1.20 -16.05 -6.02
C GLN A 150 1.93 -14.70 -5.99
N ARG A 151 2.61 -14.36 -7.10
CA ARG A 151 3.39 -13.12 -7.19
C ARG A 151 2.51 -11.89 -7.09
N THR A 152 3.09 -10.82 -6.52
CA THR A 152 2.48 -9.49 -6.48
C THR A 152 3.12 -8.62 -7.55
N LEU A 153 2.32 -7.90 -8.35
CA LEU A 153 2.83 -7.06 -9.42
C LEU A 153 3.34 -5.70 -8.90
N GLU A 154 4.32 -5.17 -9.60
CA GLU A 154 4.73 -3.77 -9.52
C GLU A 154 4.86 -3.22 -10.94
N ALA A 155 4.19 -2.09 -11.22
CA ALA A 155 4.31 -1.33 -12.45
C ALA A 155 5.17 -0.09 -12.19
N THR A 156 6.25 0.06 -12.95
CA THR A 156 7.20 1.17 -12.80
C THR A 156 7.27 1.93 -14.12
N PRO A 157 6.82 3.19 -14.17
CA PRO A 157 6.97 4.03 -15.35
C PRO A 157 8.42 4.53 -15.45
N ASP A 158 8.90 4.79 -16.65
CA ASP A 158 10.21 5.41 -16.90
C ASP A 158 10.23 6.88 -16.47
N ARG A 159 9.07 7.53 -16.45
CA ARG A 159 8.86 8.90 -16.00
C ARG A 159 7.55 9.05 -15.24
N THR A 160 7.48 10.03 -14.35
CA THR A 160 6.28 10.32 -13.54
C THR A 160 5.53 11.57 -14.00
N ALA A 161 6.02 12.21 -15.07
CA ALA A 161 5.39 13.33 -15.75
C ALA A 161 5.53 13.16 -17.27
N ALA A 162 4.46 13.41 -18.02
CA ALA A 162 4.43 13.35 -19.48
C ALA A 162 3.24 14.18 -20.00
N ALA A 163 3.33 14.74 -21.24
CA ALA A 163 2.22 15.45 -21.83
C ALA A 163 1.14 14.47 -22.38
N PRO A 164 -0.14 14.90 -22.50
CA PRO A 164 -1.14 14.16 -23.25
C PRO A 164 -0.66 13.83 -24.67
N GLY A 165 -0.88 12.60 -25.13
CA GLY A 165 -0.39 12.09 -26.41
C GLY A 165 1.03 11.51 -26.36
N GLU A 166 1.84 11.83 -25.37
CA GLU A 166 3.16 11.19 -25.19
C GLU A 166 3.03 9.74 -24.74
N THR A 167 4.06 8.96 -25.05
CA THR A 167 4.16 7.56 -24.62
C THR A 167 5.00 7.42 -23.37
N VAL A 168 4.48 6.73 -22.36
CA VAL A 168 5.19 6.31 -21.14
C VAL A 168 5.53 4.84 -21.26
N ARG A 169 6.81 4.51 -21.05
CA ARG A 169 7.26 3.13 -20.98
C ARG A 169 7.10 2.61 -19.57
N VAL A 170 6.40 1.48 -19.41
CA VAL A 170 6.08 0.88 -18.12
C VAL A 170 6.69 -0.51 -18.04
N THR A 171 7.54 -0.74 -17.04
CA THR A 171 8.07 -2.08 -16.72
C THR A 171 7.23 -2.73 -15.65
N VAL A 172 6.74 -3.95 -15.90
CA VAL A 172 5.97 -4.76 -14.95
C VAL A 172 6.81 -5.93 -14.47
N ARG A 173 6.97 -6.02 -13.16
CA ARG A 173 7.65 -7.14 -12.50
C ARG A 173 6.73 -7.81 -11.49
N GLY A 174 6.83 -9.15 -11.39
CA GLY A 174 6.13 -9.97 -10.41
C GLY A 174 7.07 -10.42 -9.30
N TYR A 175 6.79 -10.05 -8.05
CA TYR A 175 7.63 -10.33 -6.89
C TYR A 175 7.09 -11.50 -6.08
N ASP A 176 7.95 -12.49 -5.78
CA ASP A 176 7.65 -13.58 -4.86
C ASP A 176 7.67 -13.12 -3.38
N ASP A 177 7.53 -14.06 -2.45
CA ASP A 177 7.48 -13.78 -1.02
C ASP A 177 8.81 -13.26 -0.46
N GLN A 178 9.93 -13.60 -1.11
CA GLN A 178 11.28 -13.14 -0.75
C GLN A 178 11.62 -11.79 -1.42
N GLY A 179 10.73 -11.26 -2.26
CA GLY A 179 10.94 -10.00 -2.98
C GLY A 179 11.85 -10.15 -4.22
N ARG A 180 12.03 -11.38 -4.74
CA ARG A 180 12.71 -11.60 -6.01
C ARG A 180 11.75 -11.35 -7.16
N GLY A 181 12.14 -10.45 -8.05
CA GLY A 181 11.29 -9.98 -9.14
C GLY A 181 11.68 -10.62 -10.47
N VAL A 182 10.66 -11.00 -11.27
CA VAL A 182 10.82 -11.43 -12.66
C VAL A 182 9.99 -10.53 -13.58
N ALA A 183 10.37 -10.44 -14.84
CA ALA A 183 9.54 -9.80 -15.87
C ALA A 183 8.19 -10.52 -15.99
N VAL A 184 7.12 -9.78 -16.30
CA VAL A 184 5.78 -10.34 -16.47
C VAL A 184 5.28 -10.02 -17.87
N PRO A 185 5.43 -10.94 -18.83
CA PRO A 185 4.83 -10.80 -20.16
C PRO A 185 3.32 -10.94 -20.12
N GLY A 186 2.63 -10.27 -21.02
CA GLY A 186 1.17 -10.32 -21.18
C GLY A 186 0.40 -9.75 -19.99
N ALA A 187 1.02 -8.89 -19.16
CA ALA A 187 0.28 -8.11 -18.16
C ALA A 187 -0.45 -6.96 -18.83
N THR A 188 -1.67 -6.69 -18.40
CA THR A 188 -2.40 -5.50 -18.80
C THR A 188 -1.97 -4.33 -17.93
N VAL A 189 -1.37 -3.31 -18.54
CA VAL A 189 -1.04 -2.03 -17.93
C VAL A 189 -2.19 -1.06 -18.18
N THR A 190 -2.59 -0.30 -17.15
CA THR A 190 -3.60 0.77 -17.26
C THR A 190 -2.99 2.09 -16.84
N LEU A 191 -3.23 3.16 -17.62
CA LEU A 191 -2.87 4.55 -17.28
C LEU A 191 -4.09 5.44 -17.52
N GLY A 192 -4.78 5.81 -16.43
CA GLY A 192 -6.11 6.43 -16.56
C GLY A 192 -7.06 5.50 -17.31
N THR A 193 -7.52 5.92 -18.51
CA THR A 193 -8.39 5.14 -19.40
C THR A 193 -7.63 4.35 -20.47
N ALA A 194 -6.35 4.63 -20.68
CA ALA A 194 -5.52 3.93 -21.66
C ALA A 194 -5.02 2.59 -21.13
N THR A 195 -4.89 1.62 -22.05
CA THR A 195 -4.39 0.27 -21.72
C THR A 195 -3.33 -0.16 -22.73
N ALA A 196 -2.39 -0.99 -22.27
CA ALA A 196 -1.40 -1.64 -23.11
C ALA A 196 -1.03 -3.00 -22.50
N THR A 197 -0.47 -3.91 -23.31
CA THR A 197 -0.02 -5.23 -22.86
C THR A 197 1.50 -5.27 -22.85
N THR A 198 2.09 -5.90 -21.82
CA THR A 198 3.54 -6.06 -21.74
C THR A 198 4.05 -7.12 -22.72
N ASP A 199 5.21 -6.84 -23.32
CA ASP A 199 5.99 -7.75 -24.16
C ASP A 199 6.69 -8.86 -23.36
N ALA A 200 7.55 -9.66 -24.03
CA ALA A 200 8.34 -10.73 -23.42
C ALA A 200 9.30 -10.24 -22.30
N ALA A 201 9.75 -8.99 -22.37
CA ALA A 201 10.59 -8.35 -21.35
C ALA A 201 9.79 -7.75 -20.18
N GLY A 202 8.47 -7.87 -20.22
CA GLY A 202 7.57 -7.28 -19.22
C GLY A 202 7.41 -5.76 -19.38
N VAL A 203 7.59 -5.24 -20.59
CA VAL A 203 7.51 -3.81 -20.89
C VAL A 203 6.29 -3.50 -21.74
N ALA A 204 5.56 -2.46 -21.39
CA ALA A 204 4.47 -1.90 -22.20
C ALA A 204 4.76 -0.43 -22.52
N GLN A 205 4.27 0.01 -23.66
CA GLN A 205 4.21 1.43 -24.04
C GLN A 205 2.74 1.87 -23.98
N VAL A 206 2.44 2.87 -23.18
CA VAL A 206 1.07 3.37 -23.00
C VAL A 206 1.02 4.86 -23.26
N THR A 207 0.10 5.27 -24.13
CA THR A 207 -0.09 6.68 -24.45
C THR A 207 -0.86 7.38 -23.33
N VAL A 208 -0.42 8.57 -22.94
CA VAL A 208 -1.08 9.42 -21.93
C VAL A 208 -2.42 9.92 -22.50
N PRO A 209 -3.57 9.53 -21.95
CA PRO A 209 -4.86 9.77 -22.59
C PRO A 209 -5.38 11.21 -22.41
N ALA A 210 -5.04 11.87 -21.32
CA ALA A 210 -5.53 13.20 -20.97
C ALA A 210 -4.65 13.87 -19.92
N ALA A 211 -4.79 15.20 -19.76
CA ALA A 211 -4.15 15.95 -18.68
C ALA A 211 -4.70 15.56 -17.30
N GLY A 212 -3.89 15.73 -16.25
CA GLY A 212 -4.26 15.51 -14.87
C GLY A 212 -3.43 14.46 -14.14
N ARG A 213 -3.95 13.96 -13.02
CA ARG A 213 -3.32 12.87 -12.24
C ARG A 213 -3.87 11.52 -12.67
N LEU A 214 -3.07 10.73 -13.31
CA LEU A 214 -3.46 9.45 -13.87
C LEU A 214 -2.95 8.31 -12.98
N ALA A 215 -3.86 7.39 -12.61
CA ALA A 215 -3.48 6.18 -11.91
C ALA A 215 -2.85 5.19 -12.88
N LEU A 216 -1.62 4.76 -12.59
CA LEU A 216 -0.93 3.68 -13.28
C LEU A 216 -1.11 2.39 -12.48
N GLY A 217 -1.63 1.35 -13.12
CA GLY A 217 -1.82 0.02 -12.56
C GLY A 217 -1.34 -1.07 -13.49
N ALA A 218 -1.25 -2.30 -12.98
CA ALA A 218 -1.05 -3.49 -13.80
C ALA A 218 -1.78 -4.68 -13.20
N THR A 219 -2.33 -5.52 -14.07
CA THR A 219 -3.01 -6.77 -13.71
C THR A 219 -2.51 -7.93 -14.57
N ARG A 220 -2.55 -9.14 -14.02
CA ARG A 220 -2.28 -10.39 -14.73
C ARG A 220 -3.03 -11.51 -14.02
N SER A 221 -3.67 -12.41 -14.77
CA SER A 221 -4.33 -13.58 -14.20
C SER A 221 -3.38 -14.39 -13.34
N GLY A 222 -3.83 -14.88 -12.18
CA GLY A 222 -3.04 -15.65 -11.24
C GLY A 222 -2.03 -14.84 -10.40
N MET A 223 -2.02 -13.50 -10.51
CA MET A 223 -1.15 -12.61 -9.74
C MET A 223 -1.95 -11.55 -9.00
N VAL A 224 -1.37 -11.00 -7.95
CA VAL A 224 -1.96 -9.87 -7.23
C VAL A 224 -1.70 -8.59 -8.01
N ALA A 225 -2.75 -7.79 -8.23
CA ALA A 225 -2.67 -6.52 -8.96
C ALA A 225 -1.59 -5.59 -8.40
N ALA A 226 -0.99 -4.79 -9.27
CA ALA A 226 0.02 -3.82 -8.87
C ALA A 226 -0.56 -2.77 -7.92
N PHE A 227 0.24 -2.39 -6.95
CA PHE A 227 -0.04 -1.22 -6.13
C PHE A 227 0.03 0.03 -7.03
N PRO A 228 -1.04 0.82 -7.14
CA PRO A 228 -1.09 1.90 -8.11
C PRO A 228 -0.03 2.98 -7.85
N ARG A 229 0.46 3.57 -8.94
CA ARG A 229 1.33 4.75 -8.95
C ARG A 229 0.62 5.91 -9.64
N GLU A 230 1.10 7.11 -9.44
CA GLU A 230 0.59 8.30 -10.12
C GLU A 230 1.57 8.72 -11.22
N VAL A 231 1.02 9.07 -12.39
CA VAL A 231 1.70 9.79 -13.46
C VAL A 231 0.96 11.12 -13.64
N ARG A 232 1.69 12.22 -13.68
CA ARG A 232 1.15 13.55 -13.91
C ARG A 232 1.19 13.86 -15.40
N ALA A 233 0.06 14.25 -15.93
CA ALA A 233 -0.09 14.61 -17.32
C ALA A 233 -0.40 16.12 -17.44
N GLY A 234 0.47 16.88 -18.06
CA GLY A 234 0.30 18.34 -18.24
C GLY A 234 1.54 18.99 -18.74
#